data_94b93ea3458c8588d3bd3d9bb6442591
#
_entry.id   94b93ea3458c8588d3bd3d9bb6442591
#
_cell.length_a   1.000
_cell.length_b   1.000
_cell.length_c   1.000
_cell.angle_alpha   90.00
_cell.angle_beta   90.00
_cell.angle_gamma   90.00
#
_symmetry.space_group_name_H-M   'P 1'
#
loop_
_entity.id
_entity.type
_entity.pdbx_description
1 polymer ?
#
loop_
_entity_poly.entity_id
_entity_poly.type
_entity_poly.pdbx_seq_one_letter_code
_entity_poly.pdbx_strand_id
1 'polypeptide(L)'
;MQAAIEAALAELTLGPEISPDDAPAIASWLARHELSGADAVALTRDFARLQLYRKLVRGNLHGAIEATIPRTVARLGAAFTPHFDEFLRASPPRTHYLRDLTPSFLQFALPRWAGDASVPEYLADLARHEALQVEVASLLARPAQHVPAELSLEQGVEFIDATRLVHYSWAVHRLPEAEASRELPEQAAVCLLVYRSPEHEVRYLELGPFAAALLAGLLSQRLGLQVALNQAAQLAALPLDDELLTRAALLLADLAERGTLLGKSPQVTEKTSKLSPQTGNPA
;
A
#
# COMPACT_ATOMS: atom_id res chain seq x y z
N MET A 1 19.31 31.41 2.46
CA MET A 1 19.09 31.81 1.06
C MET A 1 18.57 30.64 0.20
N GLN A 2 19.30 29.56 0.01
CA GLN A 2 18.82 28.42 -0.80
C GLN A 2 17.52 27.80 -0.27
N ALA A 3 17.39 27.56 1.03
CA ALA A 3 16.18 27.00 1.66
C ALA A 3 14.92 27.87 1.46
N ALA A 4 15.05 29.20 1.43
CA ALA A 4 13.93 30.10 1.17
C ALA A 4 13.42 30.01 -0.27
N ILE A 5 14.33 29.90 -1.23
CA ILE A 5 13.97 29.69 -2.64
C ILE A 5 13.30 28.33 -2.83
N GLU A 6 13.85 27.26 -2.22
CA GLU A 6 13.26 25.92 -2.28
C GLU A 6 11.85 25.90 -1.68
N ALA A 7 11.64 26.57 -0.54
CA ALA A 7 10.32 26.68 0.08
C ALA A 7 9.32 27.46 -0.81
N ALA A 8 9.76 28.56 -1.41
CA ALA A 8 8.94 29.35 -2.34
C ALA A 8 8.54 28.53 -3.58
N LEU A 9 9.49 27.78 -4.16
CA LEU A 9 9.23 26.93 -5.31
C LEU A 9 8.33 25.75 -4.96
N ALA A 10 8.49 25.15 -3.79
CA ALA A 10 7.63 24.08 -3.30
C ALA A 10 6.19 24.56 -3.11
N GLU A 11 5.98 25.73 -2.46
CA GLU A 11 4.66 26.33 -2.31
C GLU A 11 4.04 26.65 -3.67
N LEU A 12 4.78 27.26 -4.59
CA LEU A 12 4.29 27.56 -5.94
C LEU A 12 3.90 26.28 -6.68
N THR A 13 4.67 25.20 -6.56
CA THR A 13 4.47 23.96 -7.31
C THR A 13 3.31 23.13 -6.75
N LEU A 14 3.21 23.00 -5.43
CA LEU A 14 2.27 22.10 -4.77
C LEU A 14 1.03 22.83 -4.20
N GLY A 15 1.14 24.12 -3.91
CA GLY A 15 0.09 24.95 -3.36
C GLY A 15 -1.00 25.37 -4.37
N PRO A 16 -1.86 26.34 -4.01
CA PRO A 16 -2.86 26.91 -4.91
C PRO A 16 -2.24 27.52 -6.18
N GLU A 17 -3.02 27.54 -7.24
CA GLU A 17 -2.59 28.22 -8.48
C GLU A 17 -2.60 29.74 -8.29
N ILE A 18 -1.54 30.38 -8.73
CA ILE A 18 -1.41 31.84 -8.80
C ILE A 18 -1.39 32.21 -10.28
N SER A 19 -2.32 33.05 -10.72
CA SER A 19 -2.33 33.50 -12.11
C SER A 19 -1.07 34.36 -12.42
N PRO A 20 -0.45 34.16 -13.58
CA PRO A 20 0.67 35.02 -14.01
C PRO A 20 0.29 36.51 -14.10
N ASP A 21 -0.99 36.82 -14.31
CA ASP A 21 -1.52 38.17 -14.43
C ASP A 21 -1.93 38.79 -13.08
N ASP A 22 -1.87 38.01 -11.99
CA ASP A 22 -2.22 38.47 -10.65
C ASP A 22 -0.98 38.94 -9.87
N ALA A 23 -0.52 40.14 -10.22
CA ALA A 23 0.63 40.77 -9.60
C ALA A 23 0.52 40.92 -8.07
N PRO A 24 -0.65 41.24 -7.48
CA PRO A 24 -0.84 41.25 -6.03
C PRO A 24 -0.63 39.88 -5.38
N ALA A 25 -1.17 38.80 -5.97
CA ALA A 25 -0.97 37.45 -5.47
C ALA A 25 0.48 37.00 -5.57
N ILE A 26 1.17 37.33 -6.65
CA ILE A 26 2.62 37.06 -6.84
C ILE A 26 3.43 37.79 -5.75
N ALA A 27 3.16 39.08 -5.53
CA ALA A 27 3.82 39.86 -4.50
C ALA A 27 3.58 39.29 -3.10
N SER A 28 2.33 38.87 -2.80
CA SER A 28 1.96 38.24 -1.53
C SER A 28 2.66 36.88 -1.35
N TRP A 29 2.78 36.08 -2.40
CA TRP A 29 3.54 34.82 -2.39
C TRP A 29 5.02 35.07 -2.07
N LEU A 30 5.69 36.01 -2.76
CA LEU A 30 7.08 36.35 -2.51
C LEU A 30 7.32 36.88 -1.10
N ALA A 31 6.40 37.68 -0.56
CA ALA A 31 6.50 38.26 0.78
C ALA A 31 6.42 37.23 1.92
N ARG A 32 5.84 36.04 1.69
CA ARG A 32 5.81 34.95 2.66
C ARG A 32 7.14 34.24 2.84
N HIS A 33 8.09 34.49 1.96
CA HIS A 33 9.41 33.86 1.97
C HIS A 33 10.50 34.91 2.22
N GLU A 34 11.51 34.56 3.00
CA GLU A 34 12.66 35.44 3.29
C GLU A 34 13.64 35.46 2.10
N LEU A 35 13.19 36.00 0.95
CA LEU A 35 13.96 36.05 -0.28
C LEU A 35 14.82 37.34 -0.33
N SER A 36 16.00 37.25 -0.91
CA SER A 36 16.74 38.47 -1.28
C SER A 36 16.00 39.24 -2.38
N GLY A 37 16.22 40.57 -2.47
CA GLY A 37 15.63 41.38 -3.54
C GLY A 37 15.99 40.89 -4.95
N ALA A 38 17.20 40.35 -5.12
CA ALA A 38 17.65 39.79 -6.41
C ALA A 38 16.88 38.48 -6.75
N ASP A 39 16.66 37.61 -5.76
CA ASP A 39 15.90 36.36 -5.95
C ASP A 39 14.42 36.64 -6.25
N ALA A 40 13.80 37.59 -5.53
CA ALA A 40 12.42 37.99 -5.77
C ALA A 40 12.23 38.53 -7.20
N VAL A 41 13.15 39.38 -7.68
CA VAL A 41 13.15 39.89 -9.07
C VAL A 41 13.31 38.75 -10.08
N ALA A 42 14.23 37.82 -9.83
CA ALA A 42 14.43 36.66 -10.72
C ALA A 42 13.18 35.78 -10.82
N LEU A 43 12.57 35.43 -9.67
CA LEU A 43 11.34 34.62 -9.63
C LEU A 43 10.15 35.29 -10.31
N THR A 44 10.02 36.63 -10.14
CA THR A 44 8.98 37.41 -10.82
C THR A 44 9.19 37.41 -12.35
N ARG A 45 10.41 37.64 -12.78
CA ARG A 45 10.74 37.63 -14.23
C ARG A 45 10.45 36.28 -14.88
N ASP A 46 10.78 35.20 -14.20
CA ASP A 46 10.67 33.85 -14.74
C ASP A 46 9.33 33.16 -14.34
N PHE A 47 8.35 33.90 -13.77
CA PHE A 47 7.13 33.35 -13.19
C PHE A 47 6.31 32.50 -14.17
N ALA A 48 6.19 32.92 -15.44
CA ALA A 48 5.50 32.13 -16.46
C ALA A 48 6.16 30.73 -16.70
N ARG A 49 7.52 30.69 -16.64
CA ARG A 49 8.26 29.43 -16.74
C ARG A 49 8.05 28.56 -15.51
N LEU A 50 7.96 29.16 -14.33
CA LEU A 50 7.66 28.45 -13.08
C LEU A 50 6.25 27.86 -13.10
N GLN A 51 5.28 28.53 -13.71
CA GLN A 51 3.93 27.98 -13.91
C GLN A 51 3.93 26.78 -14.88
N LEU A 52 4.75 26.81 -15.92
CA LEU A 52 4.93 25.64 -16.78
C LEU A 52 5.54 24.47 -16.00
N TYR A 53 6.57 24.73 -15.19
CA TYR A 53 7.17 23.72 -14.32
C TYR A 53 6.16 23.15 -13.34
N ARG A 54 5.33 24.00 -12.70
CA ARG A 54 4.21 23.58 -11.86
C ARG A 54 3.29 22.58 -12.58
N LYS A 55 2.85 22.94 -13.79
CA LYS A 55 1.97 22.07 -14.60
C LYS A 55 2.61 20.71 -14.88
N LEU A 56 3.90 20.69 -15.21
CA LEU A 56 4.63 19.45 -15.48
C LEU A 56 4.75 18.58 -14.23
N VAL A 57 5.15 19.15 -13.10
CA VAL A 57 5.29 18.38 -11.84
C VAL A 57 3.94 17.83 -11.39
N ARG A 58 2.90 18.68 -11.37
CA ARG A 58 1.56 18.23 -10.96
C ARG A 58 0.98 17.19 -11.90
N GLY A 59 1.19 17.38 -13.22
CA GLY A 59 0.79 16.39 -14.23
C GLY A 59 1.47 15.05 -14.03
N ASN A 60 2.77 15.03 -13.70
CA ASN A 60 3.49 13.79 -13.40
C ASN A 60 2.98 13.12 -12.13
N LEU A 61 2.72 13.89 -11.05
CA LEU A 61 2.17 13.36 -9.81
C LEU A 61 0.75 12.80 -10.02
N HIS A 62 -0.10 13.54 -10.73
CA HIS A 62 -1.45 13.11 -11.09
C HIS A 62 -1.41 11.80 -11.90
N GLY A 63 -0.63 11.78 -12.98
CA GLY A 63 -0.48 10.62 -13.85
C GLY A 63 0.10 9.39 -13.13
N ALA A 64 0.97 9.56 -12.14
CA ALA A 64 1.50 8.46 -11.36
C ALA A 64 0.42 7.79 -10.46
N ILE A 65 -0.48 8.60 -9.87
CA ILE A 65 -1.63 8.06 -9.12
C ILE A 65 -2.61 7.37 -10.09
N GLU A 66 -2.97 8.04 -11.19
CA GLU A 66 -3.87 7.52 -12.20
C GLU A 66 -3.37 6.18 -12.79
N ALA A 67 -2.08 6.08 -13.09
CA ALA A 67 -1.48 4.83 -13.59
C ALA A 67 -1.51 3.69 -12.54
N THR A 68 -1.56 4.01 -11.24
CA THR A 68 -1.57 3.00 -10.18
C THR A 68 -3.00 2.55 -9.84
N ILE A 69 -3.98 3.48 -9.84
CA ILE A 69 -5.39 3.22 -9.47
C ILE A 69 -6.36 3.74 -10.54
N PRO A 70 -6.24 3.29 -11.80
CA PRO A 70 -6.93 3.88 -12.94
C PRO A 70 -8.46 3.78 -12.84
N ARG A 71 -9.00 2.63 -12.44
CA ARG A 71 -10.45 2.43 -12.30
C ARG A 71 -11.02 3.30 -11.18
N THR A 72 -10.27 3.48 -10.09
CA THR A 72 -10.63 4.36 -8.98
C THR A 72 -10.70 5.82 -9.45
N VAL A 73 -9.69 6.31 -10.13
CA VAL A 73 -9.65 7.68 -10.68
C VAL A 73 -10.78 7.89 -11.68
N ALA A 74 -11.01 6.93 -12.61
CA ALA A 74 -12.09 6.99 -13.57
C ALA A 74 -13.49 7.04 -12.92
N ARG A 75 -13.67 6.39 -11.76
CA ARG A 75 -14.94 6.37 -11.01
C ARG A 75 -15.14 7.61 -10.13
N LEU A 76 -14.06 8.20 -9.60
CA LEU A 76 -14.10 9.52 -8.97
C LEU A 76 -14.43 10.61 -9.98
N GLY A 77 -13.96 10.48 -11.23
CA GLY A 77 -14.19 11.45 -12.27
C GLY A 77 -13.76 12.86 -11.85
N ALA A 78 -14.66 13.84 -11.95
CA ALA A 78 -14.36 15.23 -11.60
C ALA A 78 -14.00 15.45 -10.12
N ALA A 79 -14.40 14.54 -9.23
CA ALA A 79 -14.07 14.63 -7.80
C ALA A 79 -12.58 14.30 -7.52
N PHE A 80 -11.86 13.64 -8.43
CA PHE A 80 -10.46 13.29 -8.20
C PHE A 80 -9.56 14.51 -8.04
N THR A 81 -9.68 15.50 -8.92
CA THR A 81 -8.84 16.72 -8.89
C THR A 81 -8.91 17.48 -7.57
N PRO A 82 -10.09 17.78 -6.99
CA PRO A 82 -10.17 18.38 -5.66
C PRO A 82 -9.48 17.59 -4.55
N HIS A 83 -9.64 16.27 -4.51
CA HIS A 83 -8.96 15.42 -3.53
C HIS A 83 -7.44 15.42 -3.72
N PHE A 84 -6.98 15.38 -4.97
CA PHE A 84 -5.56 15.48 -5.31
C PHE A 84 -4.96 16.83 -4.90
N ASP A 85 -5.67 17.93 -5.17
CA ASP A 85 -5.22 19.27 -4.80
C ASP A 85 -5.15 19.45 -3.28
N GLU A 86 -6.11 18.92 -2.57
CA GLU A 86 -6.12 18.93 -1.10
C GLU A 86 -4.96 18.08 -0.54
N PHE A 87 -4.70 16.91 -1.12
CA PHE A 87 -3.55 16.08 -0.75
C PHE A 87 -2.24 16.83 -0.90
N LEU A 88 -1.99 17.45 -2.05
CA LEU A 88 -0.74 18.18 -2.29
C LEU A 88 -0.57 19.37 -1.34
N ARG A 89 -1.66 20.00 -0.94
CA ARG A 89 -1.64 21.13 0.00
C ARG A 89 -1.43 20.70 1.44
N ALA A 90 -2.16 19.65 1.90
CA ALA A 90 -2.21 19.27 3.31
C ALA A 90 -1.15 18.22 3.70
N SER A 91 -0.76 17.37 2.75
CA SER A 91 0.20 16.28 2.95
C SER A 91 1.10 16.09 1.72
N PRO A 92 1.91 17.11 1.35
CA PRO A 92 2.74 17.04 0.17
C PRO A 92 3.70 15.84 0.25
N PRO A 93 3.94 15.15 -0.88
CA PRO A 93 4.84 14.01 -0.93
C PRO A 93 6.26 14.42 -0.53
N ARG A 94 6.89 13.62 0.33
CA ARG A 94 8.26 13.84 0.82
C ARG A 94 9.27 12.87 0.22
N THR A 95 8.80 11.97 -0.64
CA THR A 95 9.62 10.96 -1.29
C THR A 95 10.00 11.39 -2.72
N HIS A 96 11.16 10.92 -3.17
CA HIS A 96 11.60 11.06 -4.57
C HIS A 96 11.09 9.91 -5.46
N TYR A 97 10.45 8.91 -4.86
CA TYR A 97 9.98 7.73 -5.60
C TYR A 97 8.49 7.84 -5.90
N LEU A 98 8.14 7.87 -7.18
CA LEU A 98 6.74 7.92 -7.62
C LEU A 98 5.90 6.73 -7.13
N ARG A 99 6.53 5.56 -6.92
CA ARG A 99 5.86 4.38 -6.37
C ARG A 99 5.26 4.60 -4.97
N ASP A 100 5.83 5.52 -4.17
CA ASP A 100 5.36 5.80 -2.81
C ASP A 100 4.22 6.84 -2.79
N LEU A 101 3.94 7.45 -3.94
CA LEU A 101 2.97 8.54 -4.05
C LEU A 101 1.54 8.04 -3.82
N THR A 102 1.14 6.97 -4.52
CA THR A 102 -0.23 6.42 -4.37
C THR A 102 -0.51 5.91 -2.96
N PRO A 103 0.38 5.16 -2.29
CA PRO A 103 0.21 4.83 -0.88
C PRO A 103 0.02 6.05 0.01
N SER A 104 0.81 7.12 -0.19
CA SER A 104 0.69 8.36 0.57
C SER A 104 -0.63 9.08 0.29
N PHE A 105 -1.06 9.12 -0.98
CA PHE A 105 -2.35 9.67 -1.36
C PHE A 105 -3.51 8.88 -0.73
N LEU A 106 -3.49 7.55 -0.77
CA LEU A 106 -4.53 6.73 -0.17
C LEU A 106 -4.57 6.85 1.35
N GLN A 107 -3.43 6.93 2.02
CA GLN A 107 -3.38 7.20 3.46
C GLN A 107 -4.08 8.53 3.81
N PHE A 108 -3.95 9.54 2.96
CA PHE A 108 -4.61 10.83 3.13
C PHE A 108 -6.10 10.78 2.74
N ALA A 109 -6.44 10.15 1.62
CA ALA A 109 -7.76 10.22 0.99
C ALA A 109 -8.80 9.28 1.64
N LEU A 110 -8.41 8.03 1.97
CA LEU A 110 -9.36 7.02 2.45
C LEU A 110 -10.16 7.45 3.70
N PRO A 111 -9.58 8.08 4.74
CA PRO A 111 -10.35 8.55 5.89
C PRO A 111 -11.36 9.65 5.52
N ARG A 112 -11.06 10.45 4.50
CA ARG A 112 -11.92 11.53 4.02
C ARG A 112 -13.08 11.00 3.18
N TRP A 113 -12.80 10.01 2.33
CA TRP A 113 -13.83 9.34 1.54
C TRP A 113 -14.89 8.66 2.39
N ALA A 114 -14.51 8.12 3.55
CA ALA A 114 -15.46 7.47 4.46
C ALA A 114 -16.56 8.42 4.98
N GLY A 115 -16.35 9.74 4.94
CA GLY A 115 -17.33 10.75 5.35
C GLY A 115 -17.95 11.54 4.18
N ASP A 116 -17.58 11.25 2.95
CA ASP A 116 -17.99 11.99 1.75
C ASP A 116 -19.08 11.22 0.98
N ALA A 117 -20.31 11.71 1.07
CA ALA A 117 -21.46 11.10 0.38
C ALA A 117 -21.36 11.14 -1.18
N SER A 118 -20.46 11.94 -1.73
CA SER A 118 -20.20 11.97 -3.18
C SER A 118 -19.27 10.85 -3.65
N VAL A 119 -18.59 10.17 -2.72
CA VAL A 119 -17.68 9.05 -3.01
C VAL A 119 -18.39 7.72 -2.74
N PRO A 120 -18.49 6.82 -3.73
CA PRO A 120 -19.11 5.50 -3.53
C PRO A 120 -18.35 4.70 -2.45
N GLU A 121 -19.11 4.04 -1.55
CA GLU A 121 -18.54 3.29 -0.42
C GLU A 121 -17.53 2.21 -0.83
N TYR A 122 -17.77 1.53 -1.97
CA TYR A 122 -16.87 0.50 -2.48
C TYR A 122 -15.53 1.04 -3.00
N LEU A 123 -15.43 2.35 -3.22
CA LEU A 123 -14.26 2.94 -3.88
C LEU A 123 -12.99 2.81 -3.04
N ALA A 124 -13.13 2.85 -1.73
CA ALA A 124 -12.02 2.61 -0.82
C ALA A 124 -11.40 1.21 -0.98
N ASP A 125 -12.23 0.19 -1.14
CA ASP A 125 -11.78 -1.19 -1.37
C ASP A 125 -11.17 -1.35 -2.77
N LEU A 126 -11.77 -0.70 -3.80
CA LEU A 126 -11.23 -0.72 -5.14
C LEU A 126 -9.83 -0.07 -5.20
N ALA A 127 -9.67 1.09 -4.59
CA ALA A 127 -8.39 1.80 -4.54
C ALA A 127 -7.29 0.99 -3.84
N ARG A 128 -7.64 0.35 -2.71
CA ARG A 128 -6.72 -0.55 -2.02
C ARG A 128 -6.34 -1.76 -2.87
N HIS A 129 -7.33 -2.32 -3.59
CA HIS A 129 -7.11 -3.48 -4.45
C HIS A 129 -6.16 -3.16 -5.61
N GLU A 130 -6.35 -2.05 -6.31
CA GLU A 130 -5.48 -1.61 -7.41
C GLU A 130 -4.07 -1.28 -6.90
N ALA A 131 -3.94 -0.53 -5.82
CA ALA A 131 -2.64 -0.19 -5.24
C ALA A 131 -1.89 -1.44 -4.76
N LEU A 132 -2.59 -2.41 -4.16
CA LEU A 132 -2.02 -3.67 -3.73
C LEU A 132 -1.50 -4.50 -4.90
N GLN A 133 -2.21 -4.51 -6.03
CA GLN A 133 -1.76 -5.19 -7.24
C GLN A 133 -0.40 -4.67 -7.69
N VAL A 134 -0.22 -3.34 -7.73
CA VAL A 134 1.07 -2.72 -8.10
C VAL A 134 2.14 -2.98 -7.04
N GLU A 135 1.78 -2.93 -5.75
CA GLU A 135 2.71 -3.28 -4.65
C GLU A 135 3.26 -4.69 -4.82
N VAL A 136 2.38 -5.70 -4.91
CA VAL A 136 2.75 -7.11 -5.01
C VAL A 136 3.55 -7.37 -6.30
N ALA A 137 3.17 -6.76 -7.42
CA ALA A 137 3.90 -6.87 -8.69
C ALA A 137 5.33 -6.32 -8.59
N SER A 138 5.56 -5.30 -7.76
CA SER A 138 6.86 -4.62 -7.62
C SER A 138 7.83 -5.31 -6.65
N LEU A 139 7.33 -6.22 -5.80
CA LEU A 139 8.18 -6.93 -4.84
C LEU A 139 9.11 -7.90 -5.56
N LEU A 140 10.35 -7.98 -5.08
CA LEU A 140 11.33 -8.94 -5.62
C LEU A 140 10.89 -10.36 -5.29
N ALA A 141 10.73 -11.18 -6.32
CA ALA A 141 10.56 -12.61 -6.11
C ALA A 141 11.90 -13.17 -5.63
N ARG A 142 11.98 -13.66 -4.39
CA ARG A 142 13.08 -14.56 -4.04
C ARG A 142 12.87 -15.83 -4.85
N PRO A 143 13.94 -16.36 -5.52
CA PRO A 143 13.82 -17.65 -6.17
C PRO A 143 13.35 -18.66 -5.12
N ALA A 144 12.19 -19.26 -5.36
CA ALA A 144 11.73 -20.37 -4.55
C ALA A 144 12.77 -21.48 -4.67
N GLN A 145 13.57 -21.67 -3.63
CA GLN A 145 14.31 -22.90 -3.51
C GLN A 145 13.24 -23.97 -3.26
N HIS A 146 12.88 -24.72 -4.30
CA HIS A 146 11.99 -25.85 -4.23
C HIS A 146 12.64 -26.94 -3.36
N VAL A 147 12.66 -26.75 -2.08
CA VAL A 147 12.86 -27.81 -1.12
C VAL A 147 11.47 -28.17 -0.62
N PRO A 148 10.97 -29.38 -0.84
CA PRO A 148 9.77 -29.86 -0.16
C PRO A 148 10.08 -29.84 1.34
N ALA A 149 9.80 -28.73 1.99
CA ALA A 149 10.03 -28.62 3.41
C ALA A 149 8.89 -29.33 4.11
N GLU A 150 9.21 -30.41 4.81
CA GLU A 150 8.26 -31.02 5.73
C GLU A 150 7.74 -29.95 6.70
N LEU A 151 6.45 -29.68 6.65
CA LEU A 151 5.82 -28.76 7.60
C LEU A 151 5.77 -29.44 8.97
N SER A 152 6.21 -28.74 10.00
CA SER A 152 6.08 -29.17 11.39
C SER A 152 4.92 -28.44 12.06
N LEU A 153 4.11 -29.16 12.81
CA LEU A 153 3.00 -28.57 13.58
C LEU A 153 3.48 -27.56 14.63
N GLU A 154 4.70 -27.73 15.13
CA GLU A 154 5.28 -26.89 16.19
C GLU A 154 5.92 -25.61 15.62
N GLN A 155 6.20 -25.58 14.33
CA GLN A 155 6.93 -24.47 13.70
C GLN A 155 6.00 -23.56 12.90
N GLY A 156 6.44 -22.31 12.71
CA GLY A 156 5.79 -21.38 11.79
C GLY A 156 6.02 -21.78 10.34
N VAL A 157 5.25 -21.18 9.46
CA VAL A 157 5.32 -21.36 8.01
C VAL A 157 5.88 -20.10 7.38
N GLU A 158 6.82 -20.24 6.45
CA GLU A 158 7.40 -19.14 5.70
C GLU A 158 6.71 -18.98 4.35
N PHE A 159 6.31 -17.76 4.03
CA PHE A 159 5.74 -17.37 2.75
C PHE A 159 6.71 -16.44 2.00
N ILE A 160 6.53 -16.34 0.68
CA ILE A 160 7.25 -15.33 -0.10
C ILE A 160 6.86 -13.93 0.37
N ASP A 161 7.81 -12.99 0.28
CA ASP A 161 7.59 -11.58 0.68
C ASP A 161 6.44 -10.91 -0.10
N ALA A 162 6.17 -11.39 -1.31
CA ALA A 162 5.11 -10.91 -2.20
C ALA A 162 3.75 -11.59 -1.95
N THR A 163 3.41 -11.85 -0.67
CA THR A 163 2.12 -12.43 -0.26
C THR A 163 1.42 -11.47 0.68
N ARG A 164 0.14 -11.18 0.42
CA ARG A 164 -0.71 -10.32 1.26
C ARG A 164 -2.05 -10.99 1.50
N LEU A 165 -2.55 -10.85 2.72
CA LEU A 165 -3.91 -11.22 3.10
C LEU A 165 -4.71 -9.94 3.28
N VAL A 166 -5.82 -9.80 2.55
CA VAL A 166 -6.63 -8.60 2.56
C VAL A 166 -8.11 -8.90 2.71
N HIS A 167 -8.82 -7.99 3.37
CA HIS A 167 -10.26 -8.08 3.57
C HIS A 167 -10.93 -6.88 2.91
N TYR A 168 -11.99 -7.13 2.16
CA TYR A 168 -12.83 -6.12 1.53
C TYR A 168 -14.28 -6.31 1.98
N SER A 169 -15.02 -5.22 2.06
CA SER A 169 -16.46 -5.22 2.29
C SER A 169 -17.25 -5.40 0.98
N TRP A 170 -16.56 -5.22 -0.15
CA TRP A 170 -17.13 -5.28 -1.49
C TRP A 170 -16.27 -6.21 -2.38
N ALA A 171 -16.92 -7.01 -3.21
CA ALA A 171 -16.25 -7.95 -4.12
C ALA A 171 -15.59 -7.25 -5.32
N VAL A 172 -14.73 -6.25 -5.06
CA VAL A 172 -14.11 -5.37 -6.08
C VAL A 172 -13.17 -6.10 -7.02
N HIS A 173 -12.61 -7.23 -6.60
CA HIS A 173 -11.74 -8.10 -7.41
C HIS A 173 -12.47 -8.78 -8.57
N ARG A 174 -13.81 -8.82 -8.54
CA ARG A 174 -14.66 -9.39 -9.60
C ARG A 174 -15.06 -8.35 -10.65
N LEU A 175 -14.75 -7.06 -10.42
CA LEU A 175 -15.03 -6.01 -11.38
C LEU A 175 -14.20 -6.18 -12.66
N PRO A 176 -14.76 -5.83 -13.83
CA PRO A 176 -14.00 -5.80 -15.08
C PRO A 176 -12.76 -4.91 -14.96
N GLU A 177 -11.68 -5.32 -15.62
CA GLU A 177 -10.42 -4.56 -15.64
C GLU A 177 -10.52 -3.27 -16.47
N ALA A 178 -11.51 -3.17 -17.35
CA ALA A 178 -11.72 -2.01 -18.19
C ALA A 178 -12.03 -0.75 -17.35
N GLU A 179 -11.19 0.26 -17.47
CA GLU A 179 -11.32 1.56 -16.74
C GLU A 179 -12.67 2.25 -17.00
N ALA A 180 -13.19 2.12 -18.24
CA ALA A 180 -14.48 2.70 -18.62
C ALA A 180 -15.69 1.97 -18.01
N SER A 181 -15.51 0.78 -17.42
CA SER A 181 -16.61 0.04 -16.80
C SER A 181 -17.20 0.84 -15.64
N ARG A 182 -18.52 0.85 -15.59
CA ARG A 182 -19.31 1.45 -14.49
C ARG A 182 -20.10 0.40 -13.73
N GLU A 183 -19.78 -0.87 -13.92
CA GLU A 183 -20.35 -1.99 -13.18
C GLU A 183 -20.09 -1.80 -11.68
N LEU A 184 -21.13 -2.07 -10.87
CA LEU A 184 -21.02 -1.95 -9.42
C LEU A 184 -20.60 -3.30 -8.83
N PRO A 185 -19.70 -3.32 -7.84
CA PRO A 185 -19.38 -4.55 -7.16
C PRO A 185 -20.53 -5.02 -6.26
N GLU A 186 -20.58 -6.32 -6.05
CA GLU A 186 -21.46 -6.91 -5.03
C GLU A 186 -20.99 -6.50 -3.63
N GLN A 187 -21.92 -6.13 -2.77
CA GLN A 187 -21.62 -5.90 -1.34
C GLN A 187 -21.51 -7.25 -0.62
N ALA A 188 -20.33 -7.77 -0.58
CA ALA A 188 -20.01 -9.04 0.05
C ALA A 188 -18.64 -8.96 0.74
N ALA A 189 -18.58 -9.38 1.99
CA ALA A 189 -17.32 -9.48 2.70
C ALA A 189 -16.46 -10.58 2.07
N VAL A 190 -15.29 -10.21 1.58
CA VAL A 190 -14.34 -11.12 0.92
C VAL A 190 -12.99 -11.06 1.59
N CYS A 191 -12.35 -12.22 1.71
CA CYS A 191 -10.95 -12.32 2.10
C CYS A 191 -10.15 -12.88 0.93
N LEU A 192 -9.09 -12.18 0.52
CA LEU A 192 -8.22 -12.61 -0.58
C LEU A 192 -6.80 -12.82 -0.08
N LEU A 193 -6.19 -13.91 -0.53
CA LEU A 193 -4.74 -14.04 -0.57
C LEU A 193 -4.27 -13.51 -1.92
N VAL A 194 -3.45 -12.47 -1.88
CA VAL A 194 -2.85 -11.84 -3.07
C VAL A 194 -1.36 -12.17 -3.07
N TYR A 195 -0.87 -12.72 -4.17
CA TYR A 195 0.52 -13.15 -4.25
C TYR A 195 1.08 -13.00 -5.66
N ARG A 196 2.41 -12.96 -5.76
CA ARG A 196 3.10 -12.99 -7.05
C ARG A 196 3.51 -14.41 -7.37
N SER A 197 3.02 -14.93 -8.50
CA SER A 197 3.36 -16.27 -8.96
C SER A 197 4.82 -16.36 -9.45
N PRO A 198 5.37 -17.58 -9.62
CA PRO A 198 6.70 -17.80 -10.23
C PRO A 198 6.85 -17.19 -11.63
N GLU A 199 5.75 -17.07 -12.39
CA GLU A 199 5.67 -16.43 -13.70
C GLU A 199 5.63 -14.91 -13.63
N HIS A 200 5.77 -14.35 -12.42
CA HIS A 200 5.73 -12.92 -12.13
C HIS A 200 4.37 -12.25 -12.31
N GLU A 201 3.28 -13.02 -12.30
CA GLU A 201 1.93 -12.50 -12.35
C GLU A 201 1.32 -12.35 -10.96
N VAL A 202 0.52 -11.29 -10.76
CA VAL A 202 -0.27 -11.15 -9.54
C VAL A 202 -1.49 -12.05 -9.63
N ARG A 203 -1.66 -12.89 -8.64
CA ARG A 203 -2.75 -13.86 -8.54
C ARG A 203 -3.56 -13.62 -7.27
N TYR A 204 -4.83 -14.00 -7.33
CA TYR A 204 -5.78 -13.87 -6.25
C TYR A 204 -6.39 -15.22 -5.93
N LEU A 205 -6.51 -15.52 -4.63
CA LEU A 205 -7.23 -16.68 -4.13
C LEU A 205 -8.26 -16.19 -3.11
N GLU A 206 -9.54 -16.39 -3.43
CA GLU A 206 -10.63 -16.08 -2.49
C GLU A 206 -10.70 -17.18 -1.43
N LEU A 207 -10.74 -16.76 -0.16
CA LEU A 207 -10.63 -17.64 0.99
C LEU A 207 -11.96 -17.74 1.75
N GLY A 208 -12.36 -18.96 2.07
CA GLY A 208 -13.42 -19.18 3.04
C GLY A 208 -12.97 -18.84 4.48
N PRO A 209 -13.90 -18.73 5.44
CA PRO A 209 -13.63 -18.23 6.79
C PRO A 209 -12.49 -18.97 7.53
N PHE A 210 -12.46 -20.29 7.45
CA PHE A 210 -11.40 -21.10 8.08
C PHE A 210 -10.02 -20.83 7.45
N ALA A 211 -9.94 -20.84 6.11
CA ALA A 211 -8.69 -20.59 5.40
C ALA A 211 -8.17 -19.16 5.66
N ALA A 212 -9.06 -18.18 5.70
CA ALA A 212 -8.73 -16.79 6.04
C ALA A 212 -8.16 -16.67 7.45
N ALA A 213 -8.80 -17.30 8.44
CA ALA A 213 -8.33 -17.31 9.83
C ALA A 213 -7.00 -18.05 9.99
N LEU A 214 -6.82 -19.20 9.32
CA LEU A 214 -5.56 -19.94 9.33
C LEU A 214 -4.41 -19.10 8.75
N LEU A 215 -4.61 -18.52 7.57
CA LEU A 215 -3.58 -17.70 6.92
C LEU A 215 -3.33 -16.40 7.68
N ALA A 216 -4.31 -15.81 8.34
CA ALA A 216 -4.10 -14.67 9.23
C ALA A 216 -3.18 -15.03 10.41
N GLY A 217 -3.39 -16.20 11.03
CA GLY A 217 -2.52 -16.71 12.08
C GLY A 217 -1.08 -16.93 11.60
N LEU A 218 -0.91 -17.52 10.44
CA LEU A 218 0.40 -17.85 9.88
C LEU A 218 1.15 -16.62 9.34
N LEU A 219 0.49 -15.76 8.55
CA LEU A 219 1.12 -14.62 7.87
C LEU A 219 1.29 -13.41 8.79
N SER A 220 0.23 -13.00 9.48
CA SER A 220 0.21 -11.74 10.22
C SER A 220 0.69 -11.91 11.66
N GLN A 221 0.30 -13.00 12.33
CA GLN A 221 0.66 -13.27 13.73
C GLN A 221 1.90 -14.15 13.86
N ARG A 222 2.37 -14.76 12.77
CA ARG A 222 3.52 -15.68 12.72
C ARG A 222 3.44 -16.81 13.74
N LEU A 223 2.25 -17.35 13.93
CA LEU A 223 1.99 -18.46 14.85
C LEU A 223 2.58 -19.76 14.33
N GLY A 224 2.91 -20.68 15.24
CA GLY A 224 3.15 -22.08 14.87
C GLY A 224 1.89 -22.70 14.27
N LEU A 225 2.07 -23.67 13.36
CA LEU A 225 0.98 -24.25 12.57
C LEU A 225 -0.14 -24.81 13.45
N GLN A 226 0.19 -25.53 14.53
CA GLN A 226 -0.81 -26.10 15.44
C GLN A 226 -1.64 -25.02 16.14
N VAL A 227 -1.00 -23.94 16.58
CA VAL A 227 -1.69 -22.81 17.23
C VAL A 227 -2.62 -22.11 16.25
N ALA A 228 -2.15 -21.88 15.02
CA ALA A 228 -2.93 -21.26 13.96
C ALA A 228 -4.14 -22.12 13.56
N LEU A 229 -4.00 -23.46 13.48
CA LEU A 229 -5.08 -24.39 13.21
C LEU A 229 -6.15 -24.36 14.31
N ASN A 230 -5.75 -24.41 15.58
CA ASN A 230 -6.68 -24.34 16.72
C ASN A 230 -7.45 -23.02 16.70
N GLN A 231 -6.76 -21.91 16.52
CA GLN A 231 -7.37 -20.57 16.47
C GLN A 231 -8.33 -20.44 15.28
N ALA A 232 -7.94 -20.92 14.10
CA ALA A 232 -8.77 -20.87 12.91
C ALA A 232 -10.05 -21.73 13.06
N ALA A 233 -9.94 -22.91 13.64
CA ALA A 233 -11.08 -23.78 13.92
C ALA A 233 -12.09 -23.10 14.88
N GLN A 234 -11.58 -22.46 15.94
CA GLN A 234 -12.42 -21.70 16.88
C GLN A 234 -13.12 -20.53 16.22
N LEU A 235 -12.38 -19.72 15.44
CA LEU A 235 -12.93 -18.54 14.75
C LEU A 235 -13.96 -18.91 13.67
N ALA A 236 -13.77 -20.05 13.02
CA ALA A 236 -14.72 -20.56 12.02
C ALA A 236 -15.88 -21.36 12.65
N ALA A 237 -15.90 -21.54 13.97
CA ALA A 237 -16.85 -22.39 14.69
C ALA A 237 -16.93 -23.84 14.15
N LEU A 238 -15.77 -24.40 13.77
CA LEU A 238 -15.63 -25.77 13.24
C LEU A 238 -14.92 -26.69 14.26
N PRO A 239 -15.28 -27.98 14.33
CA PRO A 239 -14.51 -28.93 15.10
C PRO A 239 -13.14 -29.16 14.45
N LEU A 240 -12.10 -29.31 15.28
CA LEU A 240 -10.78 -29.69 14.79
C LEU A 240 -10.69 -31.19 14.68
N ASP A 241 -11.19 -31.72 13.58
CA ASP A 241 -11.21 -33.14 13.25
C ASP A 241 -10.29 -33.49 12.06
N ASP A 242 -10.23 -34.76 11.70
CA ASP A 242 -9.38 -35.23 10.59
C ASP A 242 -9.79 -34.64 9.25
N GLU A 243 -11.07 -34.32 9.05
CA GLU A 243 -11.55 -33.67 7.83
C GLU A 243 -11.01 -32.24 7.72
N LEU A 244 -11.10 -31.46 8.80
CA LEU A 244 -10.59 -30.11 8.84
C LEU A 244 -9.07 -30.08 8.69
N LEU A 245 -8.35 -31.01 9.31
CA LEU A 245 -6.89 -31.16 9.15
C LEU A 245 -6.52 -31.50 7.70
N THR A 246 -7.28 -32.38 7.05
CA THR A 246 -7.08 -32.72 5.64
C THR A 246 -7.30 -31.48 4.74
N ARG A 247 -8.35 -30.71 4.99
CA ARG A 247 -8.62 -29.46 4.25
C ARG A 247 -7.49 -28.44 4.44
N ALA A 248 -6.96 -28.31 5.65
CA ALA A 248 -5.82 -27.44 5.92
C ALA A 248 -4.56 -27.91 5.17
N ALA A 249 -4.28 -29.23 5.19
CA ALA A 249 -3.14 -29.80 4.48
C ALA A 249 -3.24 -29.58 2.95
N LEU A 250 -4.42 -29.77 2.36
CA LEU A 250 -4.66 -29.51 0.95
C LEU A 250 -4.45 -28.02 0.59
N LEU A 251 -4.93 -27.10 1.43
CA LEU A 251 -4.70 -25.67 1.22
C LEU A 251 -3.20 -25.34 1.24
N LEU A 252 -2.46 -25.83 2.24
CA LEU A 252 -1.03 -25.56 2.35
C LEU A 252 -0.23 -26.19 1.20
N ALA A 253 -0.63 -27.39 0.76
CA ALA A 253 -0.04 -28.04 -0.42
C ALA A 253 -0.29 -27.24 -1.70
N ASP A 254 -1.53 -26.77 -1.94
CA ASP A 254 -1.85 -25.91 -3.08
C ASP A 254 -1.04 -24.59 -3.06
N LEU A 255 -0.86 -23.99 -1.88
CA LEU A 255 -0.03 -22.79 -1.74
C LEU A 255 1.46 -23.06 -1.99
N ALA A 256 1.95 -24.24 -1.65
CA ALA A 256 3.32 -24.65 -1.96
C ALA A 256 3.50 -24.89 -3.47
N GLU A 257 2.55 -25.55 -4.14
CA GLU A 257 2.55 -25.75 -5.59
C GLU A 257 2.50 -24.41 -6.35
N ARG A 258 1.78 -23.43 -5.85
CA ARG A 258 1.72 -22.05 -6.37
C ARG A 258 2.99 -21.25 -6.08
N GLY A 259 3.94 -21.79 -5.33
CA GLY A 259 5.19 -21.12 -4.99
C GLY A 259 5.05 -19.99 -3.96
N THR A 260 3.90 -19.88 -3.27
CA THR A 260 3.68 -18.86 -2.24
C THR A 260 4.22 -19.28 -0.88
N LEU A 261 4.18 -20.57 -0.58
CA LEU A 261 4.65 -21.16 0.66
C LEU A 261 6.04 -21.75 0.42
N LEU A 262 7.03 -21.29 1.21
CA LEU A 262 8.44 -21.69 1.07
C LEU A 262 8.80 -22.88 1.96
N GLY A 263 8.02 -23.15 3.01
CA GLY A 263 8.28 -24.21 3.96
C GLY A 263 8.23 -23.77 5.41
N LYS A 264 9.01 -24.41 6.28
CA LYS A 264 9.08 -24.05 7.70
C LYS A 264 9.87 -22.76 7.90
N SER A 265 9.36 -21.90 8.79
CA SER A 265 10.09 -20.70 9.20
C SER A 265 11.35 -21.08 9.97
N PRO A 266 12.52 -20.44 9.70
CA PRO A 266 13.69 -20.63 10.52
C PRO A 266 13.35 -20.27 11.97
N GLN A 267 13.72 -21.11 12.92
CA GLN A 267 13.54 -20.80 14.35
C GLN A 267 14.25 -19.49 14.68
N VAL A 268 13.51 -18.52 15.21
CA VAL A 268 14.12 -17.38 15.89
C VAL A 268 14.78 -17.92 17.15
N THR A 269 16.06 -18.28 17.05
CA THR A 269 16.85 -18.55 18.22
C THR A 269 16.92 -17.26 19.02
N GLU A 270 16.16 -17.16 20.11
CA GLU A 270 16.40 -16.15 21.13
C GLU A 270 17.89 -16.23 21.53
N LYS A 271 18.67 -15.27 21.04
CA LYS A 271 19.97 -15.01 21.60
C LYS A 271 19.76 -14.53 23.03
N THR A 272 19.68 -15.49 23.96
CA THR A 272 19.85 -15.20 25.38
C THR A 272 21.23 -14.59 25.54
N SER A 273 21.24 -13.26 25.62
CA SER A 273 22.41 -12.50 26.00
C SER A 273 22.79 -12.92 27.42
N LYS A 274 23.69 -13.91 27.54
CA LYS A 274 24.45 -14.16 28.77
C LYS A 274 25.37 -12.98 28.96
N LEU A 275 24.92 -11.94 29.63
CA LEU A 275 25.78 -11.02 30.33
C LEU A 275 26.46 -11.82 31.46
N SER A 276 27.68 -12.23 31.23
CA SER A 276 28.56 -12.71 32.30
C SER A 276 28.90 -11.53 33.21
N PRO A 277 28.70 -11.63 34.53
CA PRO A 277 29.18 -10.60 35.44
C PRO A 277 30.70 -10.62 35.47
N GLN A 278 31.35 -9.52 35.04
CA GLN A 278 32.75 -9.30 35.32
C GLN A 278 32.89 -9.10 36.84
N THR A 279 33.44 -10.10 37.50
CA THR A 279 33.95 -10.00 38.87
C THR A 279 35.16 -9.09 38.83
N GLY A 280 35.03 -7.91 39.42
CA GLY A 280 36.14 -7.06 39.75
C GLY A 280 37.05 -7.75 40.75
N ASN A 281 38.37 -7.62 40.52
CA ASN A 281 39.39 -7.94 41.50
C ASN A 281 40.03 -6.62 41.94
N PRO A 282 40.13 -6.35 43.25
CA PRO A 282 40.83 -5.17 43.75
C PRO A 282 42.28 -5.56 44.08
N ALA A 283 43.24 -4.83 43.60
CA ALA A 283 44.56 -4.58 44.22
C ALA A 283 45.22 -3.35 43.58
#